data_f09bc006f03ff6d8c8931a05366f5c7c
#
_entry.id   f09bc006f03ff6d8c8931a05366f5c7c
#
_cell.length_a   1.000
_cell.length_b   1.000
_cell.length_c   1.000
_cell.angle_alpha   90.00
_cell.angle_beta   90.00
_cell.angle_gamma   90.00
#
_symmetry.space_group_name_H-M   'P 1'
#
loop_
_entity.id
_entity.type
_entity.pdbx_description
1 polymer ?
#
loop_
_entity_poly.entity_id
_entity_poly.type
_entity_poly.pdbx_seq_one_letter_code
_entity_poly.pdbx_strand_id
1 'polypeptide(L)'
;MNYQLKIGDIQLYKGDCLQVMPLLADNSVDAIICDLPYGTTSCSWDNIIPFEPMWREFSRICRGAIVLFATEPFTSSLVASNFKIFKEKLTWVKHKPSNIGNAKIRHLKYS
;
A
#
# COMPACT_ATOMS: atom_id res chain seq x y z
N MET A 1 -0.48 -16.33 11.55
CA MET A 1 0.65 -16.38 12.49
C MET A 1 1.73 -15.39 12.09
N ASN A 2 2.17 -14.59 13.04
CA ASN A 2 3.22 -13.60 12.78
C ASN A 2 4.58 -14.20 13.12
N TYR A 3 5.56 -13.98 12.27
CA TYR A 3 6.93 -14.34 12.60
C TYR A 3 7.91 -13.32 11.99
N GLN A 4 9.11 -13.32 12.54
CA GLN A 4 10.16 -12.40 12.13
C GLN A 4 11.40 -13.21 11.72
N LEU A 5 12.05 -12.76 10.65
CA LEU A 5 13.29 -13.31 10.16
C LEU A 5 14.26 -12.18 9.88
N LYS A 6 15.52 -12.34 10.26
CA LYS A 6 16.55 -11.33 10.01
C LYS A 6 17.60 -11.92 9.06
N ILE A 7 17.88 -11.18 7.99
CA ILE A 7 18.90 -11.53 7.00
C ILE A 7 19.83 -10.32 6.86
N GLY A 8 21.03 -10.40 7.44
CA GLY A 8 21.92 -9.26 7.51
C GLY A 8 21.26 -8.13 8.25
N ASP A 9 21.13 -6.97 7.62
CA ASP A 9 20.46 -5.81 8.19
C ASP A 9 18.96 -5.76 7.83
N ILE A 10 18.47 -6.73 7.06
CA ILE A 10 17.08 -6.78 6.63
C ILE A 10 16.27 -7.55 7.65
N GLN A 11 15.13 -6.98 8.05
CA GLN A 11 14.16 -7.65 8.92
C GLN A 11 12.90 -7.94 8.12
N LEU A 12 12.51 -9.20 8.09
CA LEU A 12 11.30 -9.65 7.41
C LEU A 12 10.24 -10.03 8.44
N TYR A 13 9.05 -9.51 8.24
CA TYR A 13 7.90 -9.82 9.09
C TYR A 13 6.83 -10.46 8.24
N LYS A 14 6.26 -11.55 8.70
CA LYS A 14 5.07 -12.14 8.08
C LYS A 14 3.92 -12.04 9.06
N GLY A 15 2.82 -11.45 8.62
CA GLY A 15 1.64 -11.29 9.45
C GLY A 15 0.78 -10.15 8.97
N ASP A 16 -0.29 -9.90 9.70
CA ASP A 16 -1.13 -8.74 9.46
C ASP A 16 -0.36 -7.49 9.84
N CYS A 17 -0.26 -6.54 8.91
CA CYS A 17 0.52 -5.32 9.14
C CYS A 17 0.00 -4.53 10.34
N LEU A 18 -1.30 -4.57 10.63
CA LEU A 18 -1.87 -3.89 11.79
C LEU A 18 -1.46 -4.54 13.11
N GLN A 19 -0.94 -5.76 13.07
CA GLN A 19 -0.39 -6.44 14.24
C GLN A 19 1.12 -6.30 14.30
N VAL A 20 1.77 -6.12 13.16
CA VAL A 20 3.23 -6.02 13.07
C VAL A 20 3.69 -4.59 13.34
N MET A 21 3.05 -3.59 12.71
CA MET A 21 3.48 -2.20 12.85
C MET A 21 3.55 -1.70 14.30
N PRO A 22 2.64 -2.10 15.22
CA PRO A 22 2.78 -1.69 16.61
C PRO A 22 4.10 -2.12 17.29
N LEU A 23 4.78 -3.11 16.72
CA LEU A 23 6.09 -3.55 17.24
C LEU A 23 7.22 -2.60 16.86
N LEU A 24 6.98 -1.71 15.91
CA LEU A 24 7.98 -0.74 15.44
C LEU A 24 7.87 0.54 16.26
N ALA A 25 9.02 1.15 16.55
CA ALA A 25 9.07 2.39 17.32
C ALA A 25 8.57 3.58 16.49
N ASP A 26 8.17 4.64 17.20
CA ASP A 26 7.80 5.90 16.57
C ASP A 26 8.97 6.44 15.76
N ASN A 27 8.68 6.96 14.58
CA ASN A 27 9.68 7.61 13.72
C ASN A 27 10.88 6.71 13.39
N SER A 28 10.67 5.39 13.38
CA SER A 28 11.75 4.43 13.15
C SER A 28 11.97 4.10 11.67
N VAL A 29 11.07 4.55 10.79
CA VAL A 29 11.08 4.21 9.36
C VAL A 29 11.27 5.49 8.57
N ASP A 30 12.23 5.48 7.64
CA ASP A 30 12.55 6.66 6.83
C ASP A 30 11.56 6.87 5.70
N ALA A 31 11.02 5.77 5.15
CA ALA A 31 10.04 5.82 4.08
C ALA A 31 9.22 4.54 4.09
N ILE A 32 7.99 4.63 3.60
CA ILE A 32 7.13 3.47 3.38
C ILE A 32 6.89 3.36 1.89
N ILE A 33 7.15 2.18 1.33
CA ILE A 33 6.83 1.85 -0.06
C ILE A 33 6.03 0.57 0.01
N CYS A 34 4.75 0.63 -0.35
CA CYS A 34 3.85 -0.47 -0.07
C CYS A 34 2.88 -0.72 -1.21
N ASP A 35 2.70 -1.99 -1.54
CA ASP A 35 1.67 -2.44 -2.48
C ASP A 35 0.50 -2.97 -1.67
N LEU A 36 -0.49 -2.13 -1.45
CA LEU A 36 -1.65 -2.44 -0.61
C LEU A 36 -2.59 -3.42 -1.32
N PRO A 37 -3.34 -4.23 -0.57
CA PRO A 37 -4.41 -5.02 -1.17
C PRO A 37 -5.57 -4.10 -1.57
N TYR A 38 -6.06 -4.27 -2.80
CA TYR A 38 -7.10 -3.41 -3.37
C TYR A 38 -8.51 -3.91 -3.13
N GLY A 39 -8.66 -5.16 -2.69
CA GLY A 39 -9.97 -5.74 -2.45
C GLY A 39 -10.73 -6.07 -3.74
N THR A 40 -10.03 -6.27 -4.85
CA THR A 40 -10.66 -6.47 -6.16
C THR A 40 -10.62 -7.91 -6.66
N THR A 41 -10.01 -8.82 -5.89
CA THR A 41 -9.92 -10.24 -6.25
C THR A 41 -10.64 -11.09 -5.22
N SER A 42 -10.81 -12.38 -5.52
CA SER A 42 -11.41 -13.33 -4.59
C SER A 42 -10.40 -13.98 -3.64
N CYS A 43 -9.14 -13.59 -3.71
CA CYS A 43 -8.11 -14.14 -2.83
C CYS A 43 -8.36 -13.71 -1.39
N SER A 44 -8.15 -14.64 -0.44
CA SER A 44 -8.43 -14.37 0.97
C SER A 44 -7.55 -13.27 1.56
N TRP A 45 -6.36 -13.06 1.00
CA TRP A 45 -5.44 -12.01 1.46
C TRP A 45 -5.73 -10.65 0.85
N ASP A 46 -6.62 -10.56 -0.15
CA ASP A 46 -6.89 -9.31 -0.87
C ASP A 46 -8.09 -8.58 -0.26
N ASN A 47 -8.00 -8.29 1.02
CA ASN A 47 -9.00 -7.48 1.71
C ASN A 47 -8.41 -6.11 2.00
N ILE A 48 -9.22 -5.07 1.79
CA ILE A 48 -8.77 -3.70 2.06
C ILE A 48 -8.43 -3.56 3.53
N ILE A 49 -7.25 -3.05 3.81
CA ILE A 49 -6.83 -2.74 5.17
C ILE A 49 -7.63 -1.54 5.66
N PRO A 50 -8.23 -1.59 6.86
CA PRO A 50 -8.94 -0.43 7.40
C PRO A 50 -8.05 0.80 7.41
N PHE A 51 -8.53 1.88 6.77
CA PHE A 51 -7.70 3.06 6.54
C PHE A 51 -7.31 3.79 7.81
N GLU A 52 -8.23 3.93 8.76
CA GLU A 52 -7.94 4.70 9.97
C GLU A 52 -6.78 4.12 10.78
N PRO A 53 -6.79 2.83 11.17
CA PRO A 53 -5.63 2.28 11.88
C PRO A 53 -4.39 2.20 11.00
N MET A 54 -4.53 2.00 9.70
CA MET A 54 -3.39 1.99 8.79
C MET A 54 -2.69 3.35 8.80
N TRP A 55 -3.43 4.43 8.61
CA TRP A 55 -2.86 5.77 8.61
C TRP A 55 -2.28 6.16 9.96
N ARG A 56 -2.91 5.72 11.03
CA ARG A 56 -2.40 5.97 12.39
C ARG A 56 -1.01 5.38 12.55
N GLU A 57 -0.83 4.14 12.11
CA GLU A 57 0.46 3.47 12.23
C GLU A 57 1.47 4.00 11.23
N PHE A 58 1.08 4.25 9.99
CA PHE A 58 1.97 4.84 9.00
C PHE A 58 2.50 6.18 9.48
N SER A 59 1.62 7.03 10.00
CA SER A 59 2.03 8.35 10.49
C SER A 59 2.92 8.26 11.72
N ARG A 60 2.69 7.26 12.56
CA ARG A 60 3.47 7.10 13.78
C ARG A 60 4.89 6.62 13.50
N ILE A 61 5.04 5.61 12.65
CA ILE A 61 6.33 4.98 12.44
C ILE A 61 7.18 5.67 11.38
N CYS A 62 6.57 6.33 10.41
CA CYS A 62 7.27 6.90 9.26
C CYS A 62 7.55 8.39 9.46
N ARG A 63 8.80 8.77 9.28
CA ARG A 63 9.22 10.17 9.38
C ARG A 63 9.44 10.83 8.02
N GLY A 64 9.23 10.10 6.93
CA GLY A 64 9.47 10.59 5.57
C GLY A 64 8.34 10.28 4.62
N ALA A 65 8.67 10.00 3.38
CA ALA A 65 7.70 9.78 2.32
C ALA A 65 6.94 8.47 2.47
N ILE A 66 5.68 8.49 2.06
CA ILE A 66 4.85 7.28 1.97
C ILE A 66 4.43 7.15 0.52
N VAL A 67 4.82 6.05 -0.11
CA VAL A 67 4.52 5.74 -1.51
C VAL A 67 3.66 4.49 -1.55
N LEU A 68 2.46 4.60 -2.07
CA LEU A 68 1.50 3.50 -2.10
C LEU A 68 1.09 3.21 -3.53
N PHE A 69 1.15 1.95 -3.92
CA PHE A 69 0.59 1.52 -5.20
C PHE A 69 -0.92 1.43 -5.09
N ALA A 70 -1.61 1.85 -6.13
CA ALA A 70 -3.05 1.81 -6.16
C ALA A 70 -3.56 1.81 -7.58
N THR A 71 -4.79 1.31 -7.76
CA THR A 71 -5.50 1.37 -9.04
C THR A 71 -6.96 1.66 -8.71
N GLU A 72 -7.67 2.30 -9.66
CA GLU A 72 -9.07 2.61 -9.42
C GLU A 72 -9.93 1.35 -9.35
N PRO A 73 -11.00 1.34 -8.55
CA PRO A 73 -11.52 2.45 -7.74
C PRO A 73 -10.83 2.64 -6.38
N PHE A 74 -9.92 1.76 -6.02
CA PHE A 74 -9.21 1.84 -4.74
C PHE A 74 -8.44 3.15 -4.57
N THR A 75 -7.83 3.65 -5.64
CA THR A 75 -7.06 4.90 -5.60
C THR A 75 -7.89 6.05 -5.03
N SER A 76 -9.12 6.22 -5.53
CA SER A 76 -9.98 7.31 -5.07
C SER A 76 -10.33 7.18 -3.59
N SER A 77 -10.61 5.98 -3.13
CA SER A 77 -10.90 5.73 -1.71
C SER A 77 -9.68 6.01 -0.83
N LEU A 78 -8.52 5.58 -1.29
CA LEU A 78 -7.27 5.76 -0.57
C LEU A 78 -6.93 7.25 -0.42
N VAL A 79 -7.01 8.01 -1.52
CA VAL A 79 -6.74 9.45 -1.49
C VAL A 79 -7.74 10.17 -0.60
N ALA A 80 -9.03 9.85 -0.72
CA ALA A 80 -10.06 10.48 0.07
C ALA A 80 -9.90 10.19 1.58
N SER A 81 -9.38 9.02 1.92
CA SER A 81 -9.22 8.61 3.32
C SER A 81 -8.23 9.48 4.10
N ASN A 82 -7.31 10.13 3.41
CA ASN A 82 -6.33 11.02 4.05
C ASN A 82 -5.85 12.09 3.07
N PHE A 83 -6.79 12.88 2.59
CA PHE A 83 -6.53 13.90 1.59
C PHE A 83 -5.49 14.92 2.05
N LYS A 84 -5.42 15.17 3.34
CA LYS A 84 -4.51 16.19 3.89
C LYS A 84 -3.03 15.94 3.57
N ILE A 85 -2.63 14.67 3.49
CA ILE A 85 -1.23 14.34 3.23
C ILE A 85 -0.97 13.96 1.78
N PHE A 86 -2.02 13.94 0.94
CA PHE A 86 -1.85 13.63 -0.47
C PHE A 86 -0.99 14.70 -1.14
N LYS A 87 0.08 14.26 -1.81
CA LYS A 87 0.99 15.16 -2.51
C LYS A 87 0.79 15.09 -4.01
N GLU A 88 0.97 13.92 -4.57
CA GLU A 88 0.89 13.76 -6.02
C GLU A 88 0.60 12.30 -6.39
N LYS A 89 0.13 12.13 -7.59
CA LYS A 89 -0.11 10.83 -8.20
C LYS A 89 0.90 10.63 -9.31
N LEU A 90 1.67 9.57 -9.20
CA LEU A 90 2.62 9.16 -10.22
C LEU A 90 2.00 8.04 -11.03
N THR A 91 2.18 8.07 -12.34
CA THR A 91 1.68 7.02 -13.21
C THR A 91 2.84 6.18 -13.71
N TRP A 92 2.79 4.89 -13.36
CA TRP A 92 3.77 3.93 -13.84
C TRP A 92 3.24 3.33 -15.13
N VAL A 93 3.85 3.71 -16.24
CA VAL A 93 3.48 3.20 -17.56
C VAL A 93 4.18 1.88 -17.80
N LYS A 94 3.40 0.79 -17.83
CA LYS A 94 3.96 -0.54 -18.04
C LYS A 94 4.25 -0.75 -19.52
N HIS A 95 5.30 -1.50 -19.78
CA HIS A 95 5.69 -1.84 -21.15
C HIS A 95 4.60 -2.65 -21.85
N LYS A 96 3.92 -3.53 -21.11
CA LYS A 96 2.76 -4.27 -21.60
C LYS A 96 1.58 -4.04 -20.66
N PRO A 97 0.48 -3.46 -21.15
CA PRO A 97 -0.71 -3.29 -20.33
C PRO A 97 -1.26 -4.64 -19.86
N SER A 98 -1.74 -4.69 -18.62
CA SER A 98 -2.19 -5.93 -18.00
C SER A 98 -3.65 -6.28 -18.30
N ASN A 99 -4.42 -5.37 -18.87
CA ASN A 99 -5.85 -5.61 -19.14
C ASN A 99 -6.27 -5.08 -20.49
N ILE A 100 -5.60 -5.56 -21.53
CA ILE A 100 -5.84 -5.12 -22.90
C ILE A 100 -7.27 -5.35 -23.34
N GLY A 101 -7.93 -6.39 -22.84
CA GLY A 101 -9.33 -6.67 -23.14
C GLY A 101 -10.30 -5.58 -22.71
N ASN A 102 -9.92 -4.74 -21.78
CA ASN A 102 -10.74 -3.64 -21.27
C ASN A 102 -10.40 -2.29 -21.91
N ALA A 103 -9.49 -2.28 -22.88
CA ALA A 103 -8.99 -1.03 -23.47
C ALA A 103 -10.10 -0.19 -24.11
N LYS A 104 -11.16 -0.81 -24.58
CA LYS A 104 -12.30 -0.09 -25.20
C LYS A 104 -13.15 0.66 -24.19
N ILE A 105 -13.19 0.16 -22.94
CA ILE A 105 -14.05 0.73 -21.90
C ILE A 105 -13.34 1.85 -21.19
N ARG A 106 -12.06 1.69 -20.98
CA ARG A 106 -11.21 2.66 -20.33
C ARG A 106 -9.80 2.48 -20.86
N HIS A 107 -8.98 3.46 -20.67
CA HIS A 107 -7.62 3.38 -21.17
C HIS A 107 -6.88 2.18 -20.57
N LEU A 108 -5.80 1.79 -21.23
CA LEU A 108 -4.94 0.73 -20.75
C LEU A 108 -4.52 1.03 -19.32
N LYS A 109 -4.36 -0.03 -18.56
CA LYS A 109 -4.06 0.11 -17.14
C LYS A 109 -2.63 0.54 -16.91
N TYR A 110 -2.46 1.53 -16.04
CA TYR A 110 -1.18 1.96 -15.52
C TYR A 110 -1.18 1.81 -14.01
N SER A 111 -0.05 1.48 -13.43
CA SER A 111 0.02 1.27 -11.99
C SER A 111 1.35 1.70 -11.42
#